data_068bac875dee5b9d5e80233818037d2c
#
_entry.id   068bac875dee5b9d5e80233818037d2c
#
_cell.length_a   1.000
_cell.length_b   1.000
_cell.length_c   1.000
_cell.angle_alpha   90.00
_cell.angle_beta   90.00
_cell.angle_gamma   90.00
#
_symmetry.space_group_name_H-M   'P 1'
#
loop_
_entity.id
_entity.type
_entity.pdbx_description
1 polymer ?
#
loop_
_entity_poly.entity_id
_entity_poly.type
_entity_poly.pdbx_seq_one_letter_code
_entity_poly.pdbx_strand_id
1 'polypeptide(L)'
;MMWLMALCLLAPSTYAEAKVALPHFVTDSMVVQQNSVWTIKGRADGPSVTARASWGGKAVTVATQAGGRFSLQLHTPKAGGPYTVSLSDGEPTVLRDVFVGEVWLCSGQSNMEMPLGGWGKVMDYEREIATASNSSVRLLQISNTMAFTPQEDVGVEMGGWRTCSPSTVEDFSAVAYFFARIMAARLGVHVGVIDCTWGGTPAEAWTSFEGVKTVPGFAEE
;
A
#
# COMPACT_ATOMS: atom_id res chain seq x y z
N MET A 1 -46.48 -53.51 -6.93
CA MET A 1 -45.01 -53.35 -7.01
C MET A 1 -44.73 -51.88 -7.28
N MET A 2 -44.43 -51.12 -6.22
CA MET A 2 -44.29 -49.66 -6.27
C MET A 2 -42.79 -49.36 -6.10
N TRP A 3 -42.15 -48.77 -7.13
CA TRP A 3 -40.74 -48.36 -7.10
C TRP A 3 -40.67 -46.94 -6.53
N LEU A 4 -40.04 -46.78 -5.37
CA LEU A 4 -39.65 -45.49 -4.82
C LEU A 4 -38.34 -45.06 -5.51
N MET A 5 -38.41 -44.04 -6.34
CA MET A 5 -37.21 -43.33 -6.80
C MET A 5 -36.74 -42.38 -5.70
N ALA A 6 -35.60 -42.67 -5.11
CA ALA A 6 -34.91 -41.75 -4.21
C ALA A 6 -34.20 -40.66 -5.05
N LEU A 7 -34.70 -39.43 -4.99
CA LEU A 7 -34.09 -38.24 -5.61
C LEU A 7 -32.96 -37.75 -4.66
N CYS A 8 -31.72 -38.09 -4.98
CA CYS A 8 -30.56 -37.49 -4.32
C CYS A 8 -30.43 -36.03 -4.76
N LEU A 9 -30.87 -35.11 -3.90
CA LEU A 9 -30.56 -33.68 -4.03
C LEU A 9 -29.05 -33.47 -3.75
N LEU A 10 -28.25 -33.35 -4.79
CA LEU A 10 -26.92 -32.81 -4.70
C LEU A 10 -27.02 -31.32 -4.38
N ALA A 11 -26.82 -30.97 -3.12
CA ALA A 11 -26.65 -29.57 -2.73
C ALA A 11 -25.38 -29.03 -3.43
N PRO A 12 -25.42 -27.89 -4.11
CA PRO A 12 -24.21 -27.27 -4.62
C PRO A 12 -23.33 -26.91 -3.42
N SER A 13 -22.17 -27.56 -3.26
CA SER A 13 -21.15 -27.08 -2.36
C SER A 13 -20.60 -25.79 -2.96
N THR A 14 -21.05 -24.65 -2.42
CA THR A 14 -20.38 -23.38 -2.64
C THR A 14 -19.04 -23.47 -1.92
N TYR A 15 -18.02 -23.87 -2.64
CA TYR A 15 -16.65 -23.61 -2.18
C TYR A 15 -16.50 -22.09 -2.12
N ALA A 16 -16.41 -21.54 -0.92
CA ALA A 16 -15.93 -20.19 -0.74
C ALA A 16 -14.52 -20.18 -1.38
N GLU A 17 -14.33 -19.35 -2.41
CA GLU A 17 -12.99 -19.17 -2.99
C GLU A 17 -12.08 -18.65 -1.89
N ALA A 18 -11.17 -19.50 -1.44
CA ALA A 18 -10.13 -19.13 -0.51
C ALA A 18 -9.31 -18.02 -1.19
N LYS A 19 -9.31 -16.83 -0.61
CA LYS A 19 -8.67 -15.66 -1.21
C LYS A 19 -7.80 -14.95 -0.19
N VAL A 20 -6.55 -14.72 -0.58
CA VAL A 20 -5.63 -13.91 0.22
C VAL A 20 -6.14 -12.48 0.29
N ALA A 21 -6.43 -11.98 1.49
CA ALA A 21 -6.77 -10.61 1.78
C ALA A 21 -5.52 -9.82 2.17
N LEU A 22 -5.23 -8.77 1.41
CA LEU A 22 -4.10 -7.87 1.63
C LEU A 22 -4.59 -6.54 2.22
N PRO A 23 -3.74 -5.81 2.96
CA PRO A 23 -4.04 -4.45 3.40
C PRO A 23 -4.36 -3.53 2.22
N HIS A 24 -5.19 -2.52 2.45
CA HIS A 24 -5.66 -1.59 1.40
C HIS A 24 -4.53 -0.82 0.70
N PHE A 25 -3.38 -0.65 1.34
CA PHE A 25 -2.19 -0.01 0.75
C PHE A 25 -1.32 -0.96 -0.09
N VAL A 26 -1.66 -2.25 -0.17
CA VAL A 26 -0.97 -3.25 -1.01
C VAL A 26 -1.82 -3.52 -2.24
N THR A 27 -1.61 -2.76 -3.30
CA THR A 27 -2.44 -2.80 -4.51
C THR A 27 -1.59 -2.88 -5.77
N ASP A 28 -2.25 -3.05 -6.90
CA ASP A 28 -1.64 -2.86 -8.22
C ASP A 28 -0.96 -1.50 -8.33
N SER A 29 -0.03 -1.36 -9.25
CA SER A 29 0.72 -0.14 -9.56
C SER A 29 1.65 0.37 -8.44
N MET A 30 1.86 -0.42 -7.38
CA MET A 30 2.72 -0.05 -6.27
C MET A 30 4.20 -0.04 -6.62
N VAL A 31 4.98 0.71 -5.83
CA VAL A 31 6.45 0.60 -5.80
C VAL A 31 6.86 -0.08 -4.50
N VAL A 32 7.80 -1.01 -4.59
CA VAL A 32 8.45 -1.63 -3.43
C VAL A 32 9.93 -1.23 -3.39
N GLN A 33 10.48 -1.07 -2.17
CA GLN A 33 11.87 -0.64 -1.98
C GLN A 33 12.85 -1.60 -2.62
N GLN A 34 13.79 -1.09 -3.42
CA GLN A 34 14.85 -1.86 -4.05
C GLN A 34 15.90 -2.38 -3.05
N ASN A 35 16.61 -3.47 -3.42
CA ASN A 35 17.71 -4.07 -2.65
C ASN A 35 17.35 -4.29 -1.16
N SER A 36 16.14 -4.72 -0.88
CA SER A 36 15.56 -4.78 0.45
C SER A 36 14.82 -6.10 0.68
N VAL A 37 14.20 -6.21 1.83
CA VAL A 37 13.28 -7.28 2.18
C VAL A 37 11.88 -6.69 2.31
N TRP A 38 11.00 -7.03 1.38
CA TRP A 38 9.60 -6.64 1.46
C TRP A 38 8.83 -7.65 2.30
N THR A 39 8.32 -7.19 3.45
CA THR A 39 7.45 -7.99 4.32
C THR A 39 5.99 -7.76 3.93
N ILE A 40 5.34 -8.81 3.47
CA ILE A 40 3.91 -8.82 3.11
C ILE A 40 3.15 -9.48 4.25
N LYS A 41 2.17 -8.74 4.80
CA LYS A 41 1.25 -9.25 5.81
C LYS A 41 -0.15 -9.27 5.24
N GLY A 42 -1.01 -10.16 5.78
CA GLY A 42 -2.41 -10.24 5.36
C GLY A 42 -3.13 -11.37 6.08
N ARG A 43 -4.27 -11.74 5.52
CA ARG A 43 -5.09 -12.85 6.00
C ARG A 43 -5.38 -13.82 4.86
N ALA A 44 -5.54 -15.08 5.19
CA ALA A 44 -5.89 -16.14 4.26
C ALA A 44 -6.74 -17.19 4.98
N ASP A 45 -7.59 -17.87 4.24
CA ASP A 45 -8.45 -18.93 4.77
C ASP A 45 -7.75 -20.29 4.78
N GLY A 46 -6.77 -20.49 3.89
CA GLY A 46 -5.98 -21.71 3.78
C GLY A 46 -4.93 -21.86 4.88
N PRO A 47 -4.38 -23.06 5.07
CA PRO A 47 -3.39 -23.36 6.11
C PRO A 47 -2.01 -22.75 5.82
N SER A 48 -1.78 -22.28 4.60
CA SER A 48 -0.50 -21.66 4.19
C SER A 48 -0.72 -20.70 3.03
N VAL A 49 0.19 -19.73 2.89
CA VAL A 49 0.24 -18.80 1.76
C VAL A 49 1.57 -18.94 1.05
N THR A 50 1.52 -19.09 -0.28
CA THR A 50 2.69 -19.11 -1.16
C THR A 50 2.74 -17.82 -1.96
N ALA A 51 3.87 -17.12 -1.93
CA ALA A 51 4.13 -15.94 -2.75
C ALA A 51 5.21 -16.22 -3.80
N ARG A 52 5.02 -15.63 -4.99
CA ARG A 52 5.98 -15.66 -6.09
C ARG A 52 6.01 -14.31 -6.78
N ALA A 53 7.21 -13.79 -7.00
CA ALA A 53 7.41 -12.56 -7.77
C ALA A 53 8.02 -12.86 -9.14
N SER A 54 7.63 -12.10 -10.17
CA SER A 54 8.14 -12.29 -11.54
C SER A 54 9.57 -11.75 -11.75
N TRP A 55 10.13 -11.00 -10.80
CA TRP A 55 11.54 -10.60 -10.84
C TRP A 55 12.51 -11.74 -10.56
N GLY A 56 12.01 -12.92 -10.28
CA GLY A 56 12.83 -14.11 -10.00
C GLY A 56 12.85 -14.47 -8.53
N GLY A 57 13.74 -15.41 -8.20
CA GLY A 57 13.80 -16.01 -6.87
C GLY A 57 12.88 -17.23 -6.72
N LYS A 58 13.01 -17.89 -5.57
CA LYS A 58 12.15 -19.03 -5.22
C LYS A 58 10.82 -18.53 -4.67
N ALA A 59 9.77 -19.31 -4.89
CA ALA A 59 8.52 -19.10 -4.17
C ALA A 59 8.75 -19.25 -2.66
N VAL A 60 8.09 -18.42 -1.89
CA VAL A 60 8.13 -18.43 -0.41
C VAL A 60 6.78 -18.91 0.10
N THR A 61 6.79 -19.94 0.94
CA THR A 61 5.56 -20.45 1.57
C THR A 61 5.68 -20.30 3.07
N VAL A 62 4.63 -19.78 3.70
CA VAL A 62 4.51 -19.66 5.16
C VAL A 62 3.18 -20.25 5.62
N ALA A 63 3.16 -20.81 6.82
CA ALA A 63 1.91 -21.24 7.45
C ALA A 63 1.10 -20.02 7.93
N THR A 64 -0.21 -20.14 7.88
CA THR A 64 -1.12 -19.17 8.50
C THR A 64 -1.16 -19.39 10.01
N GLN A 65 -1.29 -18.29 10.74
CA GLN A 65 -1.42 -18.26 12.20
C GLN A 65 -2.91 -18.22 12.60
N ALA A 66 -3.19 -18.20 13.90
CA ALA A 66 -4.52 -18.05 14.43
C ALA A 66 -5.24 -16.82 13.84
N GLY A 67 -6.47 -16.99 13.38
CA GLY A 67 -7.27 -15.97 12.70
C GLY A 67 -6.85 -15.73 11.24
N GLY A 68 -6.15 -16.71 10.61
CA GLY A 68 -5.75 -16.63 9.20
C GLY A 68 -4.61 -15.67 8.89
N ARG A 69 -3.96 -15.09 9.89
CA ARG A 69 -2.86 -14.13 9.68
C ARG A 69 -1.64 -14.79 9.09
N PHE A 70 -0.97 -14.11 8.19
CA PHE A 70 0.35 -14.51 7.68
C PHE A 70 1.31 -13.31 7.60
N SER A 71 2.59 -13.63 7.60
CA SER A 71 3.68 -12.69 7.33
C SER A 71 4.75 -13.43 6.54
N LEU A 72 5.04 -12.97 5.35
CA LEU A 72 6.08 -13.54 4.47
C LEU A 72 7.02 -12.45 3.97
N GLN A 73 8.21 -12.86 3.54
CA GLN A 73 9.26 -11.94 3.09
C GLN A 73 9.70 -12.30 1.68
N LEU A 74 9.76 -11.30 0.80
CA LEU A 74 10.35 -11.40 -0.53
C LEU A 74 11.56 -10.47 -0.61
N HIS A 75 12.68 -10.98 -1.11
CA HIS A 75 13.83 -10.14 -1.43
C HIS A 75 13.58 -9.39 -2.73
N THR A 76 13.73 -8.09 -2.71
CA THR A 76 13.59 -7.22 -3.87
C THR A 76 14.93 -7.01 -4.55
N PRO A 77 15.00 -7.06 -5.89
CA PRO A 77 16.22 -6.81 -6.64
C PRO A 77 16.53 -5.30 -6.71
N LYS A 78 17.46 -4.93 -7.58
CA LYS A 78 17.65 -3.55 -8.05
C LYS A 78 16.39 -3.05 -8.75
N ALA A 79 16.24 -1.73 -8.81
CA ALA A 79 15.13 -1.06 -9.48
C ALA A 79 14.83 -1.64 -10.87
N GLY A 80 13.55 -1.80 -11.16
CA GLY A 80 13.05 -2.36 -12.43
C GLY A 80 11.55 -2.61 -12.39
N GLY A 81 11.04 -3.23 -13.42
CA GLY A 81 9.63 -3.55 -13.59
C GLY A 81 9.09 -3.13 -14.97
N PRO A 82 7.79 -3.27 -15.22
CA PRO A 82 6.78 -3.76 -14.28
C PRO A 82 6.87 -5.27 -13.99
N TYR A 83 6.54 -5.63 -12.79
CA TYR A 83 6.49 -7.01 -12.30
C TYR A 83 5.09 -7.41 -11.87
N THR A 84 4.89 -8.71 -11.68
CA THR A 84 3.72 -9.27 -11.00
C THR A 84 4.15 -9.98 -9.73
N VAL A 85 3.29 -9.91 -8.70
CA VAL A 85 3.47 -10.69 -7.46
C VAL A 85 2.19 -11.46 -7.21
N SER A 86 2.30 -12.78 -7.18
CA SER A 86 1.19 -13.69 -6.93
C SER A 86 1.26 -14.21 -5.51
N LEU A 87 0.17 -14.13 -4.78
CA LEU A 87 -0.04 -14.77 -3.48
C LEU A 87 -1.19 -15.74 -3.59
N SER A 88 -1.06 -16.94 -3.03
CA SER A 88 -2.09 -17.96 -3.11
C SER A 88 -2.13 -18.80 -1.83
N ASP A 89 -3.34 -19.07 -1.37
CA ASP A 89 -3.68 -20.07 -0.35
C ASP A 89 -4.55 -21.21 -0.92
N GLY A 90 -4.61 -21.27 -2.25
CA GLY A 90 -5.42 -22.13 -3.09
C GLY A 90 -5.73 -21.40 -4.40
N GLU A 91 -6.41 -20.26 -4.30
CA GLU A 91 -6.66 -19.36 -5.43
C GLU A 91 -5.68 -18.18 -5.44
N PRO A 92 -5.18 -17.72 -6.61
CA PRO A 92 -4.19 -16.67 -6.69
C PRO A 92 -4.80 -15.26 -6.59
N THR A 93 -4.29 -14.45 -5.66
CA THR A 93 -4.39 -12.98 -5.66
C THR A 93 -3.14 -12.44 -6.36
N VAL A 94 -3.30 -11.66 -7.42
CA VAL A 94 -2.17 -11.19 -8.25
C VAL A 94 -2.11 -9.68 -8.23
N LEU A 95 -1.00 -9.15 -7.74
CA LEU A 95 -0.62 -7.74 -7.87
C LEU A 95 0.07 -7.54 -9.22
N ARG A 96 -0.38 -6.55 -9.97
CA ARG A 96 0.13 -6.19 -11.30
C ARG A 96 0.76 -4.82 -11.31
N ASP A 97 1.56 -4.54 -12.33
CA ASP A 97 2.22 -3.25 -12.51
C ASP A 97 3.04 -2.85 -11.28
N VAL A 98 3.68 -3.84 -10.63
CA VAL A 98 4.54 -3.62 -9.45
C VAL A 98 5.92 -3.19 -9.92
N PHE A 99 6.43 -2.08 -9.42
CA PHE A 99 7.79 -1.64 -9.67
C PHE A 99 8.68 -1.85 -8.44
N VAL A 100 9.93 -2.12 -8.69
CA VAL A 100 10.98 -2.06 -7.67
C VAL A 100 11.72 -0.75 -7.87
N GLY A 101 11.84 0.07 -6.81
CA GLY A 101 12.40 1.41 -6.88
C GLY A 101 12.64 2.00 -5.51
N GLU A 102 12.47 3.31 -5.39
CA GLU A 102 12.56 4.03 -4.12
C GLU A 102 11.16 4.28 -3.54
N VAL A 103 10.99 4.05 -2.24
CA VAL A 103 9.72 4.31 -1.54
C VAL A 103 9.95 5.29 -0.40
N TRP A 104 9.15 6.36 -0.37
CA TRP A 104 9.25 7.40 0.64
C TRP A 104 7.91 7.62 1.33
N LEU A 105 7.93 7.62 2.67
CA LEU A 105 6.81 8.04 3.50
C LEU A 105 6.92 9.56 3.73
N CYS A 106 5.93 10.28 3.23
CA CYS A 106 5.78 11.71 3.42
C CYS A 106 4.74 11.94 4.50
N SER A 107 5.16 12.47 5.65
CA SER A 107 4.33 12.55 6.84
C SER A 107 4.45 13.92 7.48
N GLY A 108 3.41 14.35 8.17
CA GLY A 108 3.35 15.60 8.90
C GLY A 108 1.96 16.24 8.86
N GLN A 109 1.93 17.51 9.22
CA GLN A 109 0.67 18.28 9.26
C GLN A 109 0.56 19.25 8.08
N SER A 110 -0.14 20.39 8.20
CA SER A 110 -0.59 21.26 7.11
C SER A 110 0.43 21.57 6.01
N ASN A 111 1.70 21.79 6.31
CA ASN A 111 2.72 22.04 5.27
C ASN A 111 2.98 20.83 4.39
N MET A 112 2.93 19.63 4.97
CA MET A 112 3.09 18.38 4.23
C MET A 112 1.79 17.96 3.55
N GLU A 113 0.63 18.23 4.16
CA GLU A 113 -0.68 17.91 3.61
C GLU A 113 -1.04 18.80 2.42
N MET A 114 -0.59 20.06 2.38
CA MET A 114 -1.00 21.07 1.40
C MET A 114 -1.09 20.47 -0.02
N PRO A 115 -2.28 20.30 -0.58
CA PRO A 115 -2.45 19.70 -1.90
C PRO A 115 -1.99 20.64 -3.02
N LEU A 116 -1.60 20.08 -4.14
CA LEU A 116 -1.08 20.83 -5.27
C LEU A 116 -2.09 21.88 -5.78
N GLY A 117 -3.38 21.51 -5.90
CA GLY A 117 -4.45 22.37 -6.35
C GLY A 117 -5.31 22.99 -5.24
N GLY A 118 -4.97 22.75 -3.98
CA GLY A 118 -5.82 23.06 -2.84
C GLY A 118 -5.63 24.45 -2.24
N TRP A 119 -5.88 24.54 -0.94
CA TRP A 119 -5.97 25.80 -0.17
C TRP A 119 -4.67 26.62 -0.12
N GLY A 120 -3.50 25.98 -0.20
CA GLY A 120 -2.20 26.66 -0.13
C GLY A 120 -1.65 27.14 -1.47
N LYS A 121 -2.19 26.68 -2.56
CA LYS A 121 -1.88 26.96 -3.97
C LYS A 121 -0.42 27.29 -4.28
N VAL A 122 0.23 26.34 -4.94
CA VAL A 122 1.55 26.54 -5.53
C VAL A 122 1.46 27.55 -6.67
N MET A 123 2.53 28.32 -6.90
CA MET A 123 2.59 29.20 -8.06
C MET A 123 2.40 28.38 -9.36
N ASP A 124 1.58 28.86 -10.28
CA ASP A 124 1.24 28.19 -11.54
C ASP A 124 0.66 26.77 -11.35
N TYR A 125 -0.01 26.49 -10.25
CA TYR A 125 -0.50 25.14 -9.91
C TYR A 125 -1.38 24.53 -11.00
N GLU A 126 -2.18 25.31 -11.70
CA GLU A 126 -3.06 24.84 -12.79
C GLU A 126 -2.24 24.24 -13.93
N ARG A 127 -1.14 24.92 -14.33
CA ARG A 127 -0.22 24.41 -15.34
C ARG A 127 0.54 23.20 -14.82
N GLU A 128 0.97 23.22 -13.57
CA GLU A 128 1.66 22.10 -12.93
C GLU A 128 0.78 20.85 -12.94
N ILE A 129 -0.49 20.97 -12.54
CA ILE A 129 -1.47 19.86 -12.62
C ILE A 129 -1.68 19.40 -14.06
N ALA A 130 -1.95 20.32 -14.98
CA ALA A 130 -2.25 19.98 -16.37
C ALA A 130 -1.09 19.23 -17.07
N THR A 131 0.14 19.47 -16.62
CA THR A 131 1.35 18.84 -17.17
C THR A 131 1.90 17.69 -16.33
N ALA A 132 1.27 17.38 -15.20
CA ALA A 132 1.71 16.31 -14.30
C ALA A 132 1.47 14.93 -14.91
N SER A 133 2.37 14.50 -15.77
CA SER A 133 2.36 13.17 -16.38
C SER A 133 3.73 12.54 -16.21
N ASN A 134 3.87 11.64 -15.23
CA ASN A 134 5.13 10.97 -14.93
C ASN A 134 4.92 9.51 -14.57
N SER A 135 5.18 8.63 -15.54
CA SER A 135 5.00 7.18 -15.35
C SER A 135 5.99 6.57 -14.34
N SER A 136 7.08 7.26 -14.00
CA SER A 136 8.05 6.81 -13.00
C SER A 136 7.69 7.24 -11.58
N VAL A 137 6.62 8.01 -11.38
CA VAL A 137 6.13 8.40 -10.06
C VAL A 137 4.82 7.69 -9.77
N ARG A 138 4.74 7.08 -8.60
CA ARG A 138 3.54 6.44 -8.06
C ARG A 138 3.13 7.11 -6.76
N LEU A 139 1.85 7.35 -6.62
CA LEU A 139 1.23 8.09 -5.52
C LEU A 139 0.32 7.16 -4.73
N LEU A 140 0.45 7.17 -3.42
CA LEU A 140 -0.49 6.54 -2.48
C LEU A 140 -0.86 7.56 -1.43
N GLN A 141 -2.14 7.83 -1.26
CA GLN A 141 -2.64 8.72 -0.22
C GLN A 141 -3.39 7.92 0.83
N ILE A 142 -3.02 8.11 2.09
CA ILE A 142 -3.63 7.46 3.24
C ILE A 142 -4.83 8.29 3.69
N SER A 143 -5.97 7.64 3.90
CA SER A 143 -7.17 8.31 4.43
C SER A 143 -6.99 8.68 5.90
N ASN A 144 -7.38 9.89 6.25
CA ASN A 144 -7.29 10.38 7.63
C ASN A 144 -8.25 9.61 8.56
N THR A 145 -7.69 8.83 9.46
CA THR A 145 -8.45 7.99 10.38
C THR A 145 -7.81 8.01 11.76
N MET A 146 -8.63 8.26 12.79
CA MET A 146 -8.18 8.18 14.19
C MET A 146 -8.29 6.76 14.72
N ALA A 147 -7.26 6.33 15.47
CA ALA A 147 -7.28 5.05 16.19
C ALA A 147 -6.57 5.20 17.54
N PHE A 148 -7.10 4.52 18.57
CA PHE A 148 -6.47 4.51 19.91
C PHE A 148 -5.31 3.52 20.02
N THR A 149 -5.18 2.62 19.07
CA THR A 149 -4.11 1.60 19.03
C THR A 149 -3.58 1.47 17.61
N PRO A 150 -2.31 1.06 17.43
CA PRO A 150 -1.76 0.76 16.12
C PRO A 150 -2.63 -0.23 15.35
N GLN A 151 -2.91 0.07 14.09
CA GLN A 151 -3.72 -0.75 13.20
C GLN A 151 -2.85 -1.56 12.25
N GLU A 152 -3.34 -2.72 11.81
CA GLU A 152 -2.66 -3.57 10.82
C GLU A 152 -2.94 -3.12 9.38
N ASP A 153 -3.98 -2.31 9.20
CA ASP A 153 -4.43 -1.80 7.91
C ASP A 153 -4.95 -0.37 8.06
N VAL A 154 -5.02 0.36 6.97
CA VAL A 154 -5.45 1.77 6.92
C VAL A 154 -6.21 2.02 5.62
N GLY A 155 -7.22 2.91 5.67
CA GLY A 155 -7.91 3.37 4.47
C GLY A 155 -6.96 4.12 3.52
N VAL A 156 -7.24 4.01 2.23
CA VAL A 156 -6.47 4.69 1.17
C VAL A 156 -7.41 5.41 0.22
N GLU A 157 -6.99 6.56 -0.27
CA GLU A 157 -7.74 7.32 -1.26
C GLU A 157 -7.62 6.67 -2.66
N MET A 158 -8.58 6.95 -3.52
CA MET A 158 -8.62 6.48 -4.91
C MET A 158 -8.43 4.95 -5.07
N GLY A 159 -8.60 4.16 -4.00
CA GLY A 159 -8.49 2.71 -4.01
C GLY A 159 -7.05 2.18 -4.13
N GLY A 160 -6.05 2.94 -3.75
CA GLY A 160 -4.65 2.51 -3.66
C GLY A 160 -3.66 3.29 -4.51
N TRP A 161 -2.56 2.66 -4.90
CA TRP A 161 -1.49 3.27 -5.69
C TRP A 161 -1.95 3.73 -7.07
N ARG A 162 -1.51 4.93 -7.47
CA ARG A 162 -1.82 5.54 -8.76
C ARG A 162 -0.58 6.06 -9.47
N THR A 163 -0.59 6.00 -10.80
CA THR A 163 0.41 6.70 -11.60
C THR A 163 0.18 8.21 -11.50
N CYS A 164 1.26 8.97 -11.38
CA CYS A 164 1.21 10.43 -11.39
C CYS A 164 0.63 10.93 -12.72
N SER A 165 -0.48 11.63 -12.64
CA SER A 165 -1.24 12.19 -13.77
C SER A 165 -2.00 13.45 -13.31
N PRO A 166 -2.55 14.26 -14.22
CA PRO A 166 -3.37 15.41 -13.85
C PRO A 166 -4.53 15.05 -12.90
N SER A 167 -5.16 13.88 -13.10
CA SER A 167 -6.31 13.44 -12.29
C SER A 167 -5.93 12.83 -10.93
N THR A 168 -4.66 12.59 -10.66
CA THR A 168 -4.21 11.94 -9.42
C THR A 168 -3.35 12.84 -8.54
N VAL A 169 -2.93 14.00 -9.05
CA VAL A 169 -1.97 14.87 -8.37
C VAL A 169 -2.62 16.12 -7.74
N GLU A 170 -3.82 16.47 -8.17
CA GLU A 170 -4.49 17.73 -7.76
C GLU A 170 -4.65 17.82 -6.24
N ASP A 171 -5.20 16.75 -5.64
CA ASP A 171 -5.45 16.67 -4.19
C ASP A 171 -4.29 16.03 -3.42
N PHE A 172 -3.20 15.68 -4.10
CA PHE A 172 -2.01 15.06 -3.48
C PHE A 172 -1.07 16.12 -2.90
N SER A 173 -0.34 15.76 -1.83
CA SER A 173 0.69 16.61 -1.22
C SER A 173 1.62 17.24 -2.27
N ALA A 174 1.64 18.58 -2.35
CA ALA A 174 2.52 19.30 -3.25
C ALA A 174 3.99 19.01 -2.94
N VAL A 175 4.37 18.97 -1.66
CA VAL A 175 5.75 18.69 -1.22
C VAL A 175 6.17 17.30 -1.65
N ALA A 176 5.33 16.30 -1.39
CA ALA A 176 5.62 14.91 -1.79
C ALA A 176 5.70 14.75 -3.31
N TYR A 177 4.80 15.38 -4.07
CA TYR A 177 4.82 15.37 -5.54
C TYR A 177 6.10 15.97 -6.11
N PHE A 178 6.49 17.19 -5.70
CA PHE A 178 7.72 17.82 -6.20
C PHE A 178 8.96 17.04 -5.82
N PHE A 179 9.02 16.53 -4.60
CA PHE A 179 10.09 15.64 -4.16
C PHE A 179 10.19 14.40 -5.04
N ALA A 180 9.10 13.67 -5.23
CA ALA A 180 9.07 12.44 -6.03
C ALA A 180 9.51 12.69 -7.48
N ARG A 181 9.02 13.77 -8.10
CA ARG A 181 9.37 14.17 -9.46
C ARG A 181 10.87 14.42 -9.62
N ILE A 182 11.46 15.15 -8.67
CA ILE A 182 12.90 15.44 -8.68
C ILE A 182 13.72 14.16 -8.45
N MET A 183 13.30 13.32 -7.50
CA MET A 183 14.00 12.07 -7.18
C MET A 183 13.95 11.09 -8.36
N ALA A 184 12.79 10.90 -8.98
CA ALA A 184 12.65 10.04 -10.15
C ALA A 184 13.56 10.49 -11.30
N ALA A 185 13.61 11.80 -11.57
CA ALA A 185 14.47 12.36 -12.61
C ALA A 185 15.96 12.20 -12.31
N ARG A 186 16.38 12.36 -11.04
CA ARG A 186 17.79 12.26 -10.64
C ARG A 186 18.29 10.83 -10.53
N LEU A 187 17.47 9.93 -10.05
CA LEU A 187 17.86 8.53 -9.81
C LEU A 187 17.62 7.63 -11.03
N GLY A 188 16.73 8.04 -11.94
CA GLY A 188 16.37 7.24 -13.11
C GLY A 188 15.64 5.94 -12.76
N VAL A 189 14.92 5.91 -11.61
CA VAL A 189 14.17 4.77 -11.11
C VAL A 189 12.72 5.15 -10.81
N HIS A 190 11.85 4.17 -10.65
CA HIS A 190 10.50 4.43 -10.13
C HIS A 190 10.55 4.90 -8.68
N VAL A 191 9.77 5.92 -8.37
CA VAL A 191 9.64 6.49 -7.02
C VAL A 191 8.18 6.41 -6.58
N GLY A 192 7.94 5.67 -5.51
CA GLY A 192 6.67 5.63 -4.81
C GLY A 192 6.68 6.60 -3.63
N VAL A 193 5.68 7.45 -3.53
CA VAL A 193 5.47 8.32 -2.37
C VAL A 193 4.15 8.01 -1.71
N ILE A 194 4.22 7.87 -0.40
CA ILE A 194 3.09 7.62 0.48
C ILE A 194 2.80 8.91 1.22
N ASP A 195 1.69 9.55 0.90
CA ASP A 195 1.18 10.72 1.61
C ASP A 195 0.39 10.25 2.83
N CYS A 196 0.96 10.48 4.01
CA CYS A 196 0.36 10.20 5.31
C CYS A 196 0.40 11.47 6.14
N THR A 197 -0.48 12.40 5.83
CA THR A 197 -0.48 13.77 6.37
C THR A 197 -1.84 14.13 6.95
N TRP A 198 -1.86 15.00 7.97
CA TRP A 198 -3.11 15.49 8.54
C TRP A 198 -2.90 16.87 9.17
N GLY A 199 -3.46 17.91 8.56
CA GLY A 199 -3.38 19.29 9.03
C GLY A 199 -4.02 19.48 10.39
N GLY A 200 -3.45 20.40 11.19
CA GLY A 200 -3.94 20.70 12.53
C GLY A 200 -3.57 19.70 13.60
N THR A 201 -2.81 18.65 13.28
CA THR A 201 -2.37 17.68 14.27
C THR A 201 -1.13 18.16 15.02
N PRO A 202 -1.03 17.90 16.34
CA PRO A 202 0.14 18.22 17.13
C PRO A 202 1.28 17.20 16.88
N ALA A 203 2.51 17.52 17.27
CA ALA A 203 3.68 16.68 17.06
C ALA A 203 3.56 15.31 17.78
N GLU A 204 2.87 15.28 18.89
CA GLU A 204 2.60 14.08 19.68
C GLU A 204 1.82 13.02 18.91
N ALA A 205 0.92 13.44 18.02
CA ALA A 205 0.15 12.52 17.17
C ALA A 205 1.03 11.74 16.18
N TRP A 206 2.24 12.21 15.92
CA TRP A 206 3.24 11.60 15.01
C TRP A 206 4.40 10.96 15.75
N THR A 207 4.35 10.93 17.08
CA THR A 207 5.43 10.40 17.93
C THR A 207 4.94 9.16 18.66
N SER A 208 5.74 8.11 18.69
CA SER A 208 5.40 6.91 19.48
C SER A 208 5.30 7.25 20.97
N PHE A 209 4.52 6.48 21.71
CA PHE A 209 4.40 6.66 23.16
C PHE A 209 5.77 6.60 23.87
N GLU A 210 6.65 5.69 23.44
CA GLU A 210 8.02 5.60 23.95
C GLU A 210 8.82 6.86 23.63
N GLY A 211 8.62 7.47 22.48
CA GLY A 211 9.26 8.73 22.10
C GLY A 211 8.75 9.91 22.92
N VAL A 212 7.44 10.03 23.10
CA VAL A 212 6.82 11.12 23.89
C VAL A 212 7.30 11.09 25.34
N LYS A 213 7.43 9.92 25.95
CA LYS A 213 7.92 9.76 27.33
C LYS A 213 9.33 10.31 27.57
N THR A 214 10.14 10.46 26.52
CA THR A 214 11.48 11.02 26.65
C THR A 214 11.49 12.54 26.71
N VAL A 215 10.37 13.19 26.45
CA VAL A 215 10.23 14.66 26.46
C VAL A 215 9.82 15.10 27.87
N PRO A 216 10.60 15.97 28.55
CA PRO A 216 10.22 16.50 29.85
C PRO A 216 8.84 17.18 29.83
N GLY A 217 7.99 16.85 30.79
CA GLY A 217 6.63 17.37 30.90
C GLY A 217 5.55 16.46 30.29
N PHE A 218 5.90 15.45 29.49
CA PHE A 218 4.97 14.46 28.95
C PHE A 218 5.02 13.09 29.66
N ALA A 219 6.00 12.90 30.53
CA ALA A 219 6.19 11.63 31.25
C ALA A 219 5.26 11.46 32.46
N GLU A 220 4.51 12.48 32.83
CA GLU A 220 3.72 12.56 34.10
C GLU A 220 2.20 12.51 33.86
N GLU A 221 1.76 12.40 32.62
CA GLU A 221 0.36 12.20 32.23
C GLU A 221 0.13 10.75 31.73
#